data_83ea730db3f74c9d4aae10a14053939d
#
_entry.id   83ea730db3f74c9d4aae10a14053939d
#
_cell.length_a   1.000
_cell.length_b   1.000
_cell.length_c   1.000
_cell.angle_alpha   90.00
_cell.angle_beta   90.00
_cell.angle_gamma   90.00
#
_symmetry.space_group_name_H-M   'P 1'
#
loop_
_entity.id
_entity.type
_entity.pdbx_description
1 polymer ?
#
loop_
_entity_poly.entity_id
_entity_poly.type
_entity_poly.pdbx_seq_one_letter_code
_entity_poly.pdbx_strand_id
1 'polypeptide(L)'
;MTEPTTGSGTLAFLPDGSELAGLIRAFDWRGTGLGELQQWPEHLRAVVALMLRSAVPMTLQWGREGWMIYNDAYAVLAGSRHPQLLGRTIRDSWSELAEFRQHAVQQVLDGHTLAYRNEHLVLWQTGRPQDRWVDIDYSPVVDAAGLPVGVLAIVKDTTERFQSAQRLSIAQEAGGVGIFELYPQSGRFEVSGAFRRIWRLDDEVPVTAALMNSLVHPDDRHSSIASEMESTHRLAYREYRRVDPRSGEIRWIAVRGRAITVAGSAPRFVGIAADVTERRHTEQALVESERRWRRLVEQMDIKQVRHRNVRLLVAQLGEEAERQGRRSGGMVVLAEMLGKSSSQVSRFAAEKPVTPIGDRIAREIEQVFEKEHGWMDHVQWPAE
;
A
#
# COMPACT_ATOMS: atom_id res chain seq x y z
N MET A 1 56.19 -25.66 -47.34
CA MET A 1 55.39 -24.50 -46.99
C MET A 1 54.41 -24.91 -45.92
N THR A 2 54.76 -24.76 -44.67
CA THR A 2 53.95 -24.98 -43.49
C THR A 2 53.44 -23.64 -43.02
N GLU A 3 52.12 -23.40 -43.17
CA GLU A 3 51.47 -22.24 -42.61
C GLU A 3 51.51 -22.30 -41.07
N PRO A 4 51.74 -21.19 -40.38
CA PRO A 4 51.65 -21.17 -38.95
C PRO A 4 50.18 -21.10 -38.57
N THR A 5 49.66 -22.14 -37.93
CA THR A 5 48.35 -22.16 -37.26
C THR A 5 48.38 -21.17 -36.12
N THR A 6 47.91 -19.97 -36.38
CA THR A 6 47.73 -18.89 -35.42
C THR A 6 46.79 -19.28 -34.31
N GLY A 7 47.20 -19.03 -33.07
CA GLY A 7 46.56 -19.28 -31.78
C GLY A 7 45.16 -18.73 -31.55
N SER A 8 44.19 -19.09 -32.40
CA SER A 8 42.78 -18.71 -32.27
C SER A 8 41.99 -19.61 -31.29
N GLY A 9 42.59 -20.73 -30.82
CA GLY A 9 41.88 -21.68 -29.94
C GLY A 9 41.87 -21.30 -28.46
N THR A 10 42.80 -20.45 -28.00
CA THR A 10 43.02 -20.23 -26.57
C THR A 10 42.01 -19.32 -25.90
N LEU A 11 41.28 -18.48 -26.65
CA LEU A 11 40.28 -17.53 -26.12
C LEU A 11 38.85 -17.79 -26.56
N ALA A 12 38.55 -18.96 -27.12
CA ALA A 12 37.23 -19.35 -27.60
C ALA A 12 36.13 -19.43 -26.48
N PHE A 13 36.56 -19.44 -25.22
CA PHE A 13 35.63 -19.41 -24.07
C PHE A 13 34.96 -18.03 -23.87
N LEU A 14 35.54 -16.94 -24.39
CA LEU A 14 34.99 -15.60 -24.35
C LEU A 14 34.04 -15.39 -25.54
N PRO A 15 32.73 -15.16 -25.30
CA PRO A 15 31.78 -14.98 -26.39
C PRO A 15 32.03 -13.68 -27.17
N ASP A 16 31.63 -13.70 -28.43
CA ASP A 16 31.57 -12.47 -29.23
C ASP A 16 30.26 -11.71 -28.87
N GLY A 17 30.32 -10.36 -28.94
CA GLY A 17 29.18 -9.50 -28.65
C GLY A 17 28.92 -9.20 -27.17
N SER A 18 29.69 -9.79 -26.24
CA SER A 18 29.63 -9.41 -24.80
C SER A 18 30.64 -8.31 -24.53
N GLU A 19 30.19 -7.22 -23.87
CA GLU A 19 31.07 -6.10 -23.45
C GLU A 19 32.12 -6.60 -22.47
N LEU A 20 31.71 -7.37 -21.47
CA LEU A 20 32.63 -7.93 -20.49
C LEU A 20 33.65 -8.89 -21.11
N ALA A 21 33.28 -9.66 -22.11
CA ALA A 21 34.28 -10.47 -22.84
C ALA A 21 35.35 -9.62 -23.50
N GLY A 22 34.98 -8.48 -24.08
CA GLY A 22 35.91 -7.50 -24.63
C GLY A 22 36.82 -6.91 -23.56
N LEU A 23 36.26 -6.49 -22.44
CA LEU A 23 37.03 -5.94 -21.30
C LEU A 23 37.97 -6.98 -20.69
N ILE A 24 37.57 -8.23 -20.54
CA ILE A 24 38.39 -9.34 -20.04
C ILE A 24 39.58 -9.59 -20.98
N ARG A 25 39.40 -9.54 -22.30
CA ARG A 25 40.49 -9.67 -23.30
C ARG A 25 41.50 -8.53 -23.20
N ALA A 26 41.00 -7.32 -22.91
CA ALA A 26 41.86 -6.11 -22.88
C ALA A 26 42.57 -5.88 -21.52
N PHE A 27 42.09 -6.50 -20.46
CA PHE A 27 42.55 -6.29 -19.10
C PHE A 27 43.92 -6.94 -18.88
N ASP A 28 44.84 -6.25 -18.19
CA ASP A 28 46.15 -6.82 -17.79
C ASP A 28 46.01 -7.65 -16.51
N TRP A 29 45.84 -8.95 -16.68
CA TRP A 29 45.65 -9.91 -15.58
C TRP A 29 46.93 -10.28 -14.84
N ARG A 30 48.15 -9.90 -15.36
CA ARG A 30 49.44 -10.28 -14.75
C ARG A 30 49.62 -9.74 -13.34
N GLY A 31 49.01 -8.61 -13.05
CA GLY A 31 49.04 -8.00 -11.72
C GLY A 31 47.99 -8.56 -10.73
N THR A 32 47.25 -9.61 -11.13
CA THR A 32 46.21 -10.24 -10.30
C THR A 32 46.60 -11.66 -9.93
N GLY A 33 45.87 -12.23 -8.95
CA GLY A 33 46.03 -13.65 -8.60
C GLY A 33 45.50 -14.63 -9.66
N LEU A 34 44.96 -14.13 -10.79
CA LEU A 34 44.51 -14.97 -11.91
C LEU A 34 45.66 -15.27 -12.91
N GLY A 35 46.70 -14.45 -12.97
CA GLY A 35 47.73 -14.60 -13.94
C GLY A 35 47.29 -14.33 -15.39
N GLU A 36 48.18 -14.58 -16.36
CA GLU A 36 47.90 -14.33 -17.78
C GLU A 36 46.66 -15.09 -18.26
N LEU A 37 45.78 -14.44 -19.03
CA LEU A 37 44.53 -14.96 -19.55
C LEU A 37 44.67 -16.32 -20.28
N GLN A 38 45.77 -16.49 -20.98
CA GLN A 38 46.09 -17.74 -21.71
C GLN A 38 46.40 -18.91 -20.79
N GLN A 39 46.79 -18.63 -19.55
CA GLN A 39 47.19 -19.63 -18.56
C GLN A 39 46.06 -19.96 -17.59
N TRP A 40 44.89 -19.35 -17.75
CA TRP A 40 43.77 -19.63 -16.88
C TRP A 40 43.38 -21.13 -16.91
N PRO A 41 43.22 -21.76 -15.74
CA PRO A 41 42.87 -23.17 -15.68
C PRO A 41 41.50 -23.45 -16.33
N GLU A 42 41.30 -24.67 -16.80
CA GLU A 42 40.11 -25.07 -17.56
C GLU A 42 38.81 -24.80 -16.81
N HIS A 43 38.77 -25.13 -15.52
CA HIS A 43 37.56 -24.88 -14.67
C HIS A 43 37.27 -23.38 -14.52
N LEU A 44 38.25 -22.50 -14.45
CA LEU A 44 38.02 -21.06 -14.46
C LEU A 44 37.45 -20.60 -15.81
N ARG A 45 38.05 -21.06 -16.92
CA ARG A 45 37.58 -20.72 -18.27
C ARG A 45 36.15 -21.21 -18.50
N ALA A 46 35.80 -22.42 -18.01
CA ALA A 46 34.49 -22.98 -18.14
C ALA A 46 33.44 -22.15 -17.37
N VAL A 47 33.69 -21.77 -16.12
CA VAL A 47 32.79 -20.93 -15.32
C VAL A 47 32.65 -19.55 -15.93
N VAL A 48 33.72 -18.90 -16.37
CA VAL A 48 33.64 -17.60 -17.03
C VAL A 48 32.86 -17.68 -18.34
N ALA A 49 33.07 -18.75 -19.13
CA ALA A 49 32.32 -18.97 -20.36
C ALA A 49 30.78 -19.14 -20.13
N LEU A 50 30.40 -19.85 -19.07
CA LEU A 50 29.01 -20.01 -18.64
C LEU A 50 28.44 -18.67 -18.18
N MET A 51 29.14 -18.00 -17.30
CA MET A 51 28.72 -16.74 -16.71
C MET A 51 28.49 -15.63 -17.75
N LEU A 52 29.41 -15.48 -18.73
CA LEU A 52 29.30 -14.48 -19.79
C LEU A 52 28.15 -14.74 -20.79
N ARG A 53 27.63 -15.97 -20.84
CA ARG A 53 26.45 -16.32 -21.66
C ARG A 53 25.14 -16.30 -20.89
N SER A 54 25.22 -15.99 -19.59
CA SER A 54 24.02 -15.92 -18.72
C SER A 54 23.37 -14.54 -18.78
N ALA A 55 22.04 -14.53 -18.89
CA ALA A 55 21.24 -13.30 -18.72
C ALA A 55 20.99 -12.92 -17.25
N VAL A 56 21.42 -13.78 -16.30
CA VAL A 56 21.26 -13.51 -14.86
C VAL A 56 22.54 -12.83 -14.35
N PRO A 57 22.42 -11.79 -13.50
CA PRO A 57 23.57 -11.13 -12.89
C PRO A 57 24.43 -12.11 -12.09
N MET A 58 25.68 -12.28 -12.49
CA MET A 58 26.64 -13.20 -11.88
C MET A 58 27.98 -12.52 -11.65
N THR A 59 28.62 -12.85 -10.51
CA THR A 59 30.00 -12.48 -10.20
C THR A 59 30.78 -13.71 -9.80
N LEU A 60 32.05 -13.74 -10.20
CA LEU A 60 33.02 -14.72 -9.77
C LEU A 60 34.07 -14.00 -8.90
N GLN A 61 34.33 -14.53 -7.72
CA GLN A 61 35.45 -14.13 -6.86
C GLN A 61 36.45 -15.28 -6.86
N TRP A 62 37.66 -15.00 -7.42
CA TRP A 62 38.67 -16.01 -7.60
C TRP A 62 39.75 -15.93 -6.53
N GLY A 63 40.09 -17.06 -5.95
CA GLY A 63 41.06 -17.18 -4.89
C GLY A 63 40.64 -16.55 -3.57
N ARG A 64 41.51 -16.59 -2.55
CA ARG A 64 41.23 -16.05 -1.21
C ARG A 64 41.10 -14.53 -1.19
N GLU A 65 41.76 -13.82 -2.10
CA GLU A 65 41.67 -12.36 -2.25
C GLU A 65 40.35 -11.95 -2.95
N GLY A 66 39.68 -12.92 -3.63
CA GLY A 66 38.42 -12.73 -4.31
C GLY A 66 38.53 -11.77 -5.49
N TRP A 67 39.43 -12.03 -6.42
CA TRP A 67 39.55 -11.27 -7.66
C TRP A 67 38.26 -11.35 -8.46
N MET A 68 37.69 -10.19 -8.77
CA MET A 68 36.34 -10.11 -9.29
C MET A 68 36.32 -10.15 -10.82
N ILE A 69 35.51 -11.09 -11.34
CA ILE A 69 35.03 -11.14 -12.72
C ILE A 69 33.48 -11.12 -12.66
N TYR A 70 32.83 -10.52 -13.63
CA TYR A 70 31.38 -10.49 -13.69
C TYR A 70 30.85 -10.48 -15.13
N ASN A 71 29.56 -10.65 -15.32
CA ASN A 71 28.95 -10.65 -16.65
C ASN A 71 28.22 -9.33 -16.97
N ASP A 72 27.77 -9.18 -18.23
CA ASP A 72 27.07 -7.98 -18.71
C ASP A 72 25.79 -7.69 -17.90
N ALA A 73 25.09 -8.73 -17.46
CA ALA A 73 23.90 -8.57 -16.63
C ALA A 73 24.23 -7.96 -15.26
N TYR A 74 25.38 -8.33 -14.67
CA TYR A 74 25.84 -7.73 -13.41
C TYR A 74 26.38 -6.30 -13.62
N ALA A 75 26.93 -5.98 -14.80
CA ALA A 75 27.36 -4.62 -15.12
C ALA A 75 26.19 -3.61 -14.99
N VAL A 76 25.00 -4.00 -15.42
CA VAL A 76 23.78 -3.20 -15.24
C VAL A 76 23.51 -2.94 -13.76
N LEU A 77 23.63 -3.98 -12.92
CA LEU A 77 23.46 -3.86 -11.46
C LEU A 77 24.56 -3.02 -10.81
N ALA A 78 25.78 -3.13 -11.29
CA ALA A 78 26.93 -2.36 -10.80
C ALA A 78 26.83 -0.86 -11.11
N GLY A 79 26.12 -0.50 -12.18
CA GLY A 79 25.89 0.88 -12.58
C GLY A 79 27.19 1.64 -12.84
N SER A 80 27.36 2.81 -12.23
CA SER A 80 28.54 3.67 -12.44
C SER A 80 29.87 3.09 -11.97
N ARG A 81 29.87 1.98 -11.23
CA ARG A 81 31.10 1.27 -10.83
C ARG A 81 31.65 0.34 -11.91
N HIS A 82 30.82 0.02 -12.91
CA HIS A 82 31.30 -0.65 -14.11
C HIS A 82 32.03 0.37 -15.01
N PRO A 83 33.20 0.04 -15.59
CA PRO A 83 33.92 -1.25 -15.59
C PRO A 83 34.94 -1.42 -14.46
N GLN A 84 35.12 -0.43 -13.56
CA GLN A 84 36.21 -0.37 -12.59
C GLN A 84 36.25 -1.53 -11.58
N LEU A 85 35.16 -2.29 -11.45
CA LEU A 85 35.07 -3.47 -10.58
C LEU A 85 35.87 -4.68 -11.15
N LEU A 86 36.11 -4.72 -12.46
CA LEU A 86 36.82 -5.83 -13.10
C LEU A 86 38.26 -5.95 -12.59
N GLY A 87 38.64 -7.14 -12.16
CA GLY A 87 39.97 -7.40 -11.64
C GLY A 87 40.29 -6.73 -10.30
N ARG A 88 39.30 -6.25 -9.57
CA ARG A 88 39.45 -5.75 -8.19
C ARG A 88 39.29 -6.89 -7.19
N THR A 89 39.91 -6.72 -6.02
CA THR A 89 39.64 -7.64 -4.89
C THR A 89 38.31 -7.37 -4.24
N ILE A 90 37.85 -8.27 -3.37
CA ILE A 90 36.64 -8.06 -2.56
C ILE A 90 36.70 -6.74 -1.80
N ARG A 91 37.84 -6.44 -1.20
CA ARG A 91 38.02 -5.24 -0.36
C ARG A 91 37.94 -3.95 -1.18
N ASP A 92 38.45 -3.97 -2.41
CA ASP A 92 38.50 -2.78 -3.25
C ASP A 92 37.30 -2.59 -4.15
N SER A 93 36.47 -3.64 -4.33
CA SER A 93 35.31 -3.61 -5.23
C SER A 93 34.11 -2.89 -4.62
N TRP A 94 33.68 -3.32 -3.45
CA TRP A 94 32.52 -2.81 -2.71
C TRP A 94 32.93 -2.60 -1.25
N SER A 95 33.65 -1.51 -0.98
CA SER A 95 34.23 -1.25 0.34
C SER A 95 33.19 -1.23 1.46
N GLU A 96 31.97 -0.75 1.16
CA GLU A 96 30.85 -0.72 2.09
C GLU A 96 30.29 -2.11 2.46
N LEU A 97 30.58 -3.14 1.65
CA LEU A 97 30.15 -4.52 1.84
C LEU A 97 31.32 -5.46 2.11
N ALA A 98 32.52 -4.94 2.31
CA ALA A 98 33.75 -5.74 2.34
C ALA A 98 33.71 -6.84 3.43
N GLU A 99 33.28 -6.52 4.63
CA GLU A 99 33.17 -7.48 5.74
C GLU A 99 32.15 -8.59 5.46
N PHE A 100 30.95 -8.20 5.02
CA PHE A 100 29.89 -9.14 4.66
C PHE A 100 30.33 -10.10 3.55
N ARG A 101 30.90 -9.56 2.48
CA ARG A 101 31.36 -10.35 1.33
C ARG A 101 32.57 -11.23 1.66
N GLN A 102 33.52 -10.71 2.44
CA GLN A 102 34.69 -11.48 2.85
C GLN A 102 34.29 -12.68 3.70
N HIS A 103 33.35 -12.49 4.65
CA HIS A 103 32.81 -13.58 5.45
C HIS A 103 32.10 -14.65 4.58
N ALA A 104 31.23 -14.21 3.68
CA ALA A 104 30.53 -15.13 2.77
C ALA A 104 31.50 -15.93 1.89
N VAL A 105 32.48 -15.25 1.27
CA VAL A 105 33.48 -15.91 0.42
C VAL A 105 34.32 -16.90 1.20
N GLN A 106 34.74 -16.57 2.43
CA GLN A 106 35.52 -17.50 3.26
C GLN A 106 34.73 -18.76 3.56
N GLN A 107 33.48 -18.67 3.98
CA GLN A 107 32.62 -19.83 4.27
C GLN A 107 32.42 -20.70 3.03
N VAL A 108 32.29 -20.10 1.84
CA VAL A 108 32.12 -20.84 0.60
C VAL A 108 33.43 -21.53 0.17
N LEU A 109 34.58 -20.89 0.38
CA LEU A 109 35.90 -21.52 0.16
C LEU A 109 36.18 -22.64 1.16
N ASP A 110 35.51 -22.65 2.31
CA ASP A 110 35.53 -23.76 3.27
C ASP A 110 34.57 -24.91 2.88
N GLY A 111 33.92 -24.81 1.70
CA GLY A 111 33.07 -25.85 1.11
C GLY A 111 31.57 -25.69 1.33
N HIS A 112 31.10 -24.59 1.93
CA HIS A 112 29.68 -24.34 2.17
C HIS A 112 29.02 -23.67 0.97
N THR A 113 27.71 -23.83 0.83
CA THR A 113 26.85 -22.98 -0.03
C THR A 113 26.08 -22.04 0.85
N LEU A 114 25.92 -20.79 0.41
CA LEU A 114 25.18 -19.77 1.16
C LEU A 114 24.06 -19.18 0.29
N ALA A 115 22.93 -18.89 0.92
CA ALA A 115 21.82 -18.24 0.28
C ALA A 115 21.27 -17.13 1.19
N TYR A 116 21.32 -15.91 0.71
CA TYR A 116 20.69 -14.75 1.35
C TYR A 116 19.42 -14.39 0.60
N ARG A 117 18.36 -14.05 1.32
CA ARG A 117 17.06 -13.69 0.73
C ARG A 117 16.58 -12.36 1.26
N ASN A 118 16.20 -11.47 0.33
CA ASN A 118 15.80 -10.11 0.64
C ASN A 118 16.82 -9.37 1.54
N GLU A 119 18.11 -9.62 1.28
CA GLU A 119 19.17 -8.96 2.04
C GLU A 119 19.18 -7.46 1.72
N HIS A 120 19.18 -6.64 2.75
CA HIS A 120 19.20 -5.19 2.62
C HIS A 120 20.64 -4.70 2.52
N LEU A 121 20.96 -4.08 1.41
CA LEU A 121 22.29 -3.50 1.14
C LEU A 121 22.15 -2.01 0.85
N VAL A 122 23.09 -1.21 1.38
CA VAL A 122 23.21 0.20 1.03
C VAL A 122 24.36 0.34 0.02
N LEU A 123 24.02 0.61 -1.23
CA LEU A 123 25.01 0.70 -2.33
C LEU A 123 25.22 2.15 -2.77
N TRP A 124 26.47 2.52 -3.03
CA TRP A 124 26.86 3.84 -3.53
C TRP A 124 27.07 3.80 -5.05
N GLN A 125 25.99 3.69 -5.82
CA GLN A 125 26.05 3.53 -7.28
C GLN A 125 26.19 4.86 -8.04
N THR A 126 25.66 5.95 -7.51
CA THR A 126 25.61 7.26 -8.19
C THR A 126 26.16 8.39 -7.31
N GLY A 127 27.09 8.07 -6.38
CA GLY A 127 27.60 9.03 -5.39
C GLY A 127 26.62 9.35 -4.26
N ARG A 128 25.48 8.65 -4.20
CA ARG A 128 24.50 8.70 -3.10
C ARG A 128 24.20 7.29 -2.63
N PRO A 129 23.95 7.10 -1.32
CA PRO A 129 23.52 5.80 -0.81
C PRO A 129 22.14 5.45 -1.37
N GLN A 130 21.98 4.22 -1.81
CA GLN A 130 20.70 3.67 -2.30
C GLN A 130 20.42 2.36 -1.60
N ASP A 131 19.23 2.26 -1.02
CA ASP A 131 18.75 1.01 -0.45
C ASP A 131 18.43 0.02 -1.56
N ARG A 132 19.00 -1.17 -1.47
CA ARG A 132 18.76 -2.29 -2.38
C ARG A 132 18.42 -3.53 -1.58
N TRP A 133 17.46 -4.28 -2.09
CA TRP A 133 17.15 -5.61 -1.59
C TRP A 133 17.54 -6.63 -2.63
N VAL A 134 18.30 -7.62 -2.22
CA VAL A 134 18.86 -8.61 -3.14
C VAL A 134 18.69 -10.02 -2.60
N ASP A 135 18.46 -10.98 -3.51
CA ASP A 135 18.71 -12.38 -3.25
C ASP A 135 20.09 -12.71 -3.79
N ILE A 136 20.92 -13.39 -3.01
CA ILE A 136 22.28 -13.79 -3.40
C ILE A 136 22.47 -15.27 -3.10
N ASP A 137 22.85 -16.03 -4.11
CA ASP A 137 23.25 -17.43 -3.97
C ASP A 137 24.75 -17.56 -4.25
N TYR A 138 25.51 -18.01 -3.25
CA TYR A 138 26.94 -18.23 -3.35
C TYR A 138 27.23 -19.74 -3.46
N SER A 139 28.02 -20.13 -4.47
CA SER A 139 28.40 -21.50 -4.72
C SER A 139 29.90 -21.62 -4.91
N PRO A 140 30.56 -22.67 -4.39
CA PRO A 140 31.98 -22.90 -4.60
C PRO A 140 32.26 -23.30 -6.06
N VAL A 141 33.30 -22.73 -6.62
CA VAL A 141 33.93 -23.24 -7.86
C VAL A 141 35.07 -24.11 -7.43
N VAL A 142 35.04 -25.37 -7.84
CA VAL A 142 36.03 -26.37 -7.46
C VAL A 142 37.02 -26.65 -8.59
N ASP A 143 38.24 -27.01 -8.23
CA ASP A 143 39.26 -27.51 -9.15
C ASP A 143 39.06 -28.99 -9.52
N ALA A 144 39.96 -29.56 -10.29
CA ALA A 144 39.94 -30.97 -10.71
C ALA A 144 40.06 -31.97 -9.53
N ALA A 145 40.55 -31.51 -8.37
CA ALA A 145 40.66 -32.30 -7.15
C ALA A 145 39.41 -32.15 -6.24
N GLY A 146 38.43 -31.32 -6.66
CA GLY A 146 37.24 -31.01 -5.87
C GLY A 146 37.42 -29.97 -4.76
N LEU A 147 38.54 -29.28 -4.75
CA LEU A 147 38.82 -28.25 -3.76
C LEU A 147 38.27 -26.89 -4.22
N PRO A 148 37.60 -26.12 -3.34
CA PRO A 148 37.14 -24.78 -3.64
C PRO A 148 38.28 -23.81 -3.94
N VAL A 149 38.26 -23.22 -5.13
CA VAL A 149 39.26 -22.26 -5.60
C VAL A 149 38.70 -20.89 -5.97
N GLY A 150 37.38 -20.80 -6.00
CA GLY A 150 36.67 -19.56 -6.28
C GLY A 150 35.21 -19.65 -5.82
N VAL A 151 34.51 -18.54 -5.89
CA VAL A 151 33.10 -18.40 -5.47
C VAL A 151 32.31 -17.77 -6.60
N LEU A 152 31.31 -18.47 -7.08
CA LEU A 152 30.31 -17.94 -8.00
C LEU A 152 29.12 -17.40 -7.20
N ALA A 153 28.77 -16.12 -7.41
CA ALA A 153 27.58 -15.50 -6.83
C ALA A 153 26.57 -15.17 -7.92
N ILE A 154 25.34 -15.60 -7.72
CA ILE A 154 24.18 -15.20 -8.52
C ILE A 154 23.44 -14.14 -7.71
N VAL A 155 23.23 -12.96 -8.31
CA VAL A 155 22.63 -11.80 -7.63
C VAL A 155 21.35 -11.41 -8.34
N LYS A 156 20.26 -11.35 -7.58
CA LYS A 156 18.96 -10.92 -8.09
C LYS A 156 18.50 -9.68 -7.33
N ASP A 157 18.33 -8.57 -8.03
CA ASP A 157 17.71 -7.37 -7.46
C ASP A 157 16.21 -7.64 -7.22
N THR A 158 15.80 -7.54 -5.97
CA THR A 158 14.41 -7.71 -5.52
C THR A 158 13.82 -6.41 -4.99
N THR A 159 14.52 -5.28 -5.17
CA THR A 159 14.16 -3.96 -4.61
C THR A 159 12.75 -3.53 -5.01
N GLU A 160 12.43 -3.59 -6.29
CA GLU A 160 11.12 -3.18 -6.79
C GLU A 160 9.99 -4.03 -6.20
N ARG A 161 10.21 -5.37 -6.15
CA ARG A 161 9.26 -6.31 -5.57
C ARG A 161 9.05 -6.04 -4.09
N PHE A 162 10.14 -5.84 -3.34
CA PHE A 162 10.10 -5.56 -1.90
C PHE A 162 9.38 -4.24 -1.61
N GLN A 163 9.78 -3.16 -2.29
CA GLN A 163 9.18 -1.84 -2.12
C GLN A 163 7.69 -1.81 -2.52
N SER A 164 7.31 -2.55 -3.57
CA SER A 164 5.91 -2.66 -3.99
C SER A 164 5.08 -3.39 -2.96
N ALA A 165 5.59 -4.50 -2.41
CA ALA A 165 4.94 -5.23 -1.33
C ALA A 165 4.81 -4.37 -0.06
N GLN A 166 5.86 -3.63 0.30
CA GLN A 166 5.86 -2.72 1.44
C GLN A 166 4.85 -1.58 1.27
N ARG A 167 4.83 -0.94 0.09
CA ARG A 167 3.83 0.11 -0.21
C ARG A 167 2.40 -0.41 -0.11
N LEU A 168 2.16 -1.61 -0.63
CA LEU A 168 0.85 -2.26 -0.53
C LEU A 168 0.48 -2.54 0.92
N SER A 169 1.41 -3.05 1.73
CA SER A 169 1.19 -3.30 3.16
C SER A 169 0.85 -2.01 3.92
N ILE A 170 1.60 -0.93 3.68
CA ILE A 170 1.34 0.38 4.30
C ILE A 170 -0.04 0.92 3.87
N ALA A 171 -0.39 0.81 2.59
CA ALA A 171 -1.68 1.26 2.09
C ALA A 171 -2.86 0.47 2.71
N GLN A 172 -2.68 -0.83 2.91
CA GLN A 172 -3.67 -1.68 3.59
C GLN A 172 -3.83 -1.30 5.07
N GLU A 173 -2.71 -1.07 5.77
CA GLU A 173 -2.73 -0.67 7.18
C GLU A 173 -3.36 0.71 7.36
N ALA A 174 -2.97 1.68 6.55
CA ALA A 174 -3.54 3.03 6.58
C ALA A 174 -5.03 3.06 6.21
N GLY A 175 -5.45 2.21 5.29
CA GLY A 175 -6.85 2.04 4.90
C GLY A 175 -7.69 1.21 5.89
N GLY A 176 -7.08 0.64 6.93
CA GLY A 176 -7.78 -0.26 7.86
C GLY A 176 -8.37 -1.49 7.17
N VAL A 177 -7.69 -2.00 6.13
CA VAL A 177 -8.20 -3.06 5.25
C VAL A 177 -7.39 -4.34 5.44
N GLY A 178 -8.09 -5.43 5.77
CA GLY A 178 -7.52 -6.79 5.79
C GLY A 178 -7.80 -7.55 4.50
N ILE A 179 -6.82 -8.28 3.99
CA ILE A 179 -6.99 -9.14 2.81
C ILE A 179 -7.22 -10.58 3.25
N PHE A 180 -8.05 -11.29 2.46
CA PHE A 180 -8.24 -12.72 2.62
C PHE A 180 -8.33 -13.43 1.27
N GLU A 181 -7.91 -14.69 1.26
CA GLU A 181 -8.19 -15.66 0.21
C GLU A 181 -8.90 -16.87 0.82
N LEU A 182 -10.04 -17.24 0.26
CA LEU A 182 -10.79 -18.42 0.66
C LEU A 182 -10.65 -19.49 -0.43
N TYR A 183 -10.32 -20.70 -0.04
CA TYR A 183 -10.27 -21.89 -0.87
C TYR A 183 -11.49 -22.76 -0.56
N PRO A 184 -12.58 -22.72 -1.36
CA PRO A 184 -13.85 -23.35 -1.01
C PRO A 184 -13.76 -24.86 -0.83
N GLN A 185 -12.93 -25.52 -1.62
CA GLN A 185 -12.79 -27.00 -1.56
C GLN A 185 -12.22 -27.49 -0.21
N SER A 186 -11.32 -26.72 0.40
CA SER A 186 -10.68 -27.09 1.68
C SER A 186 -11.24 -26.30 2.87
N GLY A 187 -12.03 -25.26 2.62
CA GLY A 187 -12.50 -24.31 3.65
C GLY A 187 -11.36 -23.50 4.28
N ARG A 188 -10.15 -23.52 3.70
CA ARG A 188 -8.98 -22.79 4.20
C ARG A 188 -9.05 -21.31 3.83
N PHE A 189 -8.69 -20.46 4.77
CA PHE A 189 -8.44 -19.05 4.56
C PHE A 189 -6.95 -18.74 4.67
N GLU A 190 -6.43 -17.99 3.72
CA GLU A 190 -5.18 -17.26 3.85
C GLU A 190 -5.52 -15.80 4.11
N VAL A 191 -4.94 -15.22 5.16
CA VAL A 191 -5.33 -13.89 5.64
C VAL A 191 -4.13 -13.04 5.99
N SER A 192 -4.23 -11.72 5.76
CA SER A 192 -3.23 -10.75 6.20
C SER A 192 -3.30 -10.52 7.73
N GLY A 193 -2.22 -9.99 8.31
CA GLY A 193 -2.22 -9.58 9.73
C GLY A 193 -3.29 -8.53 10.04
N ALA A 194 -3.56 -7.60 9.10
CA ALA A 194 -4.64 -6.64 9.21
C ALA A 194 -6.02 -7.31 9.29
N PHE A 195 -6.26 -8.35 8.51
CA PHE A 195 -7.50 -9.14 8.60
C PHE A 195 -7.66 -9.76 9.99
N ARG A 196 -6.58 -10.35 10.54
CA ARG A 196 -6.61 -10.92 11.90
C ARG A 196 -6.96 -9.88 12.95
N ARG A 197 -6.37 -8.68 12.86
CA ARG A 197 -6.68 -7.56 13.77
C ARG A 197 -8.14 -7.12 13.67
N ILE A 198 -8.67 -6.97 12.47
CA ILE A 198 -10.09 -6.58 12.22
C ILE A 198 -11.04 -7.62 12.83
N TRP A 199 -10.76 -8.91 12.61
CA TRP A 199 -11.56 -10.00 13.14
C TRP A 199 -11.18 -10.41 14.57
N ARG A 200 -10.17 -9.76 15.18
CA ARG A 200 -9.63 -10.09 16.52
C ARG A 200 -9.33 -11.59 16.65
N LEU A 201 -8.55 -12.10 15.73
CA LEU A 201 -8.09 -13.48 15.70
C LEU A 201 -6.65 -13.55 16.22
N ASP A 202 -6.35 -14.53 17.05
CA ASP A 202 -5.00 -14.81 17.52
C ASP A 202 -4.14 -15.31 16.34
N ASP A 203 -2.85 -14.94 16.31
CA ASP A 203 -1.95 -15.22 15.18
C ASP A 203 -1.75 -16.72 14.92
N GLU A 204 -1.81 -17.55 15.96
CA GLU A 204 -1.59 -18.99 15.86
C GLU A 204 -2.84 -19.78 15.45
N VAL A 205 -4.04 -19.17 15.47
CA VAL A 205 -5.28 -19.87 15.18
C VAL A 205 -5.47 -20.03 13.68
N PRO A 206 -5.63 -21.27 13.16
CA PRO A 206 -5.96 -21.49 11.76
C PRO A 206 -7.31 -20.85 11.40
N VAL A 207 -7.32 -19.98 10.40
CA VAL A 207 -8.54 -19.35 9.91
C VAL A 207 -9.24 -20.30 8.95
N THR A 208 -10.46 -20.68 9.27
CA THR A 208 -11.29 -21.58 8.47
C THR A 208 -12.68 -20.99 8.26
N ALA A 209 -13.39 -21.48 7.24
CA ALA A 209 -14.78 -21.07 6.98
C ALA A 209 -15.69 -21.34 8.20
N ALA A 210 -15.46 -22.44 8.92
CA ALA A 210 -16.21 -22.78 10.13
C ALA A 210 -15.96 -21.77 11.25
N LEU A 211 -14.70 -21.39 11.51
CA LEU A 211 -14.35 -20.36 12.48
C LEU A 211 -15.00 -19.03 12.11
N MET A 212 -14.84 -18.58 10.87
CA MET A 212 -15.43 -17.31 10.42
C MET A 212 -16.96 -17.29 10.60
N ASN A 213 -17.61 -18.37 10.23
CA ASN A 213 -19.07 -18.50 10.40
C ASN A 213 -19.50 -18.48 11.90
N SER A 214 -18.69 -19.04 12.80
CA SER A 214 -19.00 -19.02 14.24
C SER A 214 -18.95 -17.62 14.84
N LEU A 215 -18.12 -16.72 14.28
CA LEU A 215 -17.95 -15.34 14.74
C LEU A 215 -19.02 -14.38 14.18
N VAL A 216 -19.71 -14.77 13.11
CA VAL A 216 -20.80 -13.97 12.51
C VAL A 216 -22.09 -14.14 13.32
N HIS A 217 -22.80 -13.02 13.53
CA HIS A 217 -24.09 -13.02 14.22
C HIS A 217 -25.06 -14.04 13.57
N PRO A 218 -25.84 -14.78 14.36
CA PRO A 218 -26.74 -15.83 13.84
C PRO A 218 -27.63 -15.38 12.67
N ASP A 219 -28.21 -14.19 12.76
CA ASP A 219 -29.09 -13.66 11.71
C ASP A 219 -28.37 -13.38 10.39
N ASP A 220 -27.06 -13.15 10.42
CA ASP A 220 -26.26 -12.79 9.24
C ASP A 220 -25.61 -14.01 8.56
N ARG A 221 -25.75 -15.21 9.16
CA ARG A 221 -25.13 -16.46 8.66
C ARG A 221 -25.76 -17.00 7.38
N HIS A 222 -26.98 -16.61 7.05
CA HIS A 222 -27.78 -17.19 5.97
C HIS A 222 -27.34 -16.74 4.56
N SER A 223 -26.52 -15.72 4.46
CA SER A 223 -25.97 -15.24 3.20
C SER A 223 -24.45 -15.37 3.22
N SER A 224 -23.95 -16.56 2.91
CA SER A 224 -22.51 -16.72 2.79
C SER A 224 -22.02 -15.95 1.56
N ILE A 225 -20.98 -15.13 1.76
CA ILE A 225 -20.34 -14.39 0.65
C ILE A 225 -19.88 -15.36 -0.43
N ALA A 226 -19.52 -16.59 -0.06
CA ALA A 226 -19.08 -17.64 -0.97
C ALA A 226 -20.18 -18.02 -1.97
N SER A 227 -21.44 -18.19 -1.53
CA SER A 227 -22.53 -18.57 -2.43
C SER A 227 -22.91 -17.49 -3.44
N GLU A 228 -22.74 -16.20 -3.08
CA GLU A 228 -22.93 -15.11 -4.02
C GLU A 228 -21.78 -14.93 -4.98
N MET A 229 -20.55 -15.15 -4.52
CA MET A 229 -19.35 -15.06 -5.35
C MET A 229 -19.31 -16.16 -6.40
N GLU A 230 -19.88 -17.34 -6.13
CA GLU A 230 -20.03 -18.41 -7.11
C GLU A 230 -20.99 -18.05 -8.26
N SER A 231 -22.04 -17.28 -7.94
CA SER A 231 -23.12 -17.01 -8.90
C SER A 231 -22.86 -15.86 -9.87
N THR A 232 -21.96 -14.91 -9.56
CA THR A 232 -21.95 -13.63 -10.28
C THR A 232 -20.66 -13.21 -10.95
N HIS A 233 -19.51 -13.78 -10.69
CA HIS A 233 -18.18 -13.28 -11.13
C HIS A 233 -17.97 -11.77 -10.85
N ARG A 234 -18.92 -11.14 -10.17
CA ARG A 234 -18.91 -9.73 -9.78
C ARG A 234 -18.32 -9.55 -8.40
N LEU A 235 -17.90 -8.32 -8.12
CA LEU A 235 -17.43 -7.94 -6.79
C LEU A 235 -18.61 -7.98 -5.82
N ALA A 236 -18.70 -9.01 -4.98
CA ALA A 236 -19.72 -9.10 -3.94
C ALA A 236 -19.34 -8.19 -2.77
N TYR A 237 -20.34 -7.53 -2.18
CA TYR A 237 -20.21 -6.68 -0.99
C TYR A 237 -21.22 -7.09 0.06
N ARG A 238 -20.77 -7.29 1.31
CA ARG A 238 -21.61 -7.60 2.47
C ARG A 238 -21.07 -6.91 3.71
N GLU A 239 -21.97 -6.62 4.62
CA GLU A 239 -21.64 -6.22 5.98
C GLU A 239 -22.20 -7.26 6.95
N TYR A 240 -21.35 -7.74 7.84
CA TYR A 240 -21.69 -8.73 8.85
C TYR A 240 -21.51 -8.14 10.25
N ARG A 241 -22.37 -8.52 11.16
CA ARG A 241 -22.16 -8.34 12.58
C ARG A 241 -21.21 -9.44 13.09
N ARG A 242 -20.01 -9.06 13.47
CA ARG A 242 -19.09 -9.95 14.21
C ARG A 242 -19.44 -9.86 15.67
N VAL A 243 -19.66 -11.01 16.32
CA VAL A 243 -19.93 -11.12 17.77
C VAL A 243 -18.66 -11.60 18.45
N ASP A 244 -18.22 -10.89 19.48
CA ASP A 244 -17.12 -11.33 20.30
C ASP A 244 -17.59 -12.47 21.24
N PRO A 245 -16.96 -13.67 21.18
CA PRO A 245 -17.42 -14.81 21.99
C PRO A 245 -17.32 -14.62 23.49
N ARG A 246 -16.42 -13.72 23.95
CA ARG A 246 -16.14 -13.49 25.36
C ARG A 246 -16.98 -12.36 25.94
N SER A 247 -17.08 -11.24 25.22
CA SER A 247 -17.74 -10.01 25.69
C SER A 247 -19.17 -9.84 25.15
N GLY A 248 -19.54 -10.51 24.06
CA GLY A 248 -20.78 -10.26 23.32
C GLY A 248 -20.77 -8.96 22.52
N GLU A 249 -19.64 -8.22 22.47
CA GLU A 249 -19.51 -6.99 21.71
C GLU A 249 -19.78 -7.23 20.23
N ILE A 250 -20.61 -6.37 19.62
CA ILE A 250 -20.93 -6.43 18.20
C ILE A 250 -20.11 -5.40 17.45
N ARG A 251 -19.44 -5.85 16.38
CA ARG A 251 -18.75 -5.01 15.40
C ARG A 251 -19.27 -5.28 14.02
N TRP A 252 -19.30 -4.24 13.21
CA TRP A 252 -19.70 -4.34 11.81
C TRP A 252 -18.48 -4.49 10.92
N ILE A 253 -18.39 -5.62 10.23
CA ILE A 253 -17.30 -5.92 9.28
C ILE A 253 -17.87 -5.91 7.87
N ALA A 254 -17.39 -4.97 7.06
CA ALA A 254 -17.66 -4.95 5.63
C ALA A 254 -16.68 -5.89 4.92
N VAL A 255 -17.20 -6.76 4.06
CA VAL A 255 -16.42 -7.69 3.24
C VAL A 255 -16.74 -7.45 1.78
N ARG A 256 -15.70 -7.37 0.96
CA ARG A 256 -15.81 -7.21 -0.48
C ARG A 256 -14.82 -8.16 -1.17
N GLY A 257 -15.29 -8.91 -2.16
CA GLY A 257 -14.42 -9.87 -2.85
C GLY A 257 -15.02 -10.40 -4.14
N ARG A 258 -14.21 -11.20 -4.86
CA ARG A 258 -14.60 -11.86 -6.11
C ARG A 258 -13.98 -13.24 -6.21
N ALA A 259 -14.61 -14.11 -7.01
CA ALA A 259 -14.01 -15.36 -7.43
C ALA A 259 -12.89 -15.09 -8.45
N ILE A 260 -11.78 -15.83 -8.31
CA ILE A 260 -10.70 -15.90 -9.28
C ILE A 260 -10.56 -17.36 -9.71
N THR A 261 -10.72 -17.60 -11.00
CA THR A 261 -10.51 -18.92 -11.60
C THR A 261 -9.33 -18.83 -12.55
N VAL A 262 -8.32 -19.67 -12.33
CA VAL A 262 -7.19 -19.85 -13.24
C VAL A 262 -7.37 -21.18 -13.93
N ALA A 263 -7.10 -21.26 -15.25
CA ALA A 263 -7.24 -22.47 -16.02
C ALA A 263 -6.45 -23.62 -15.36
N GLY A 264 -7.13 -24.74 -15.09
CA GLY A 264 -6.53 -25.92 -14.44
C GLY A 264 -6.45 -25.86 -12.92
N SER A 265 -6.94 -24.78 -12.27
CA SER A 265 -6.95 -24.64 -10.82
C SER A 265 -8.39 -24.51 -10.27
N ALA A 266 -8.59 -24.95 -9.03
CA ALA A 266 -9.85 -24.71 -8.33
C ALA A 266 -10.08 -23.20 -8.13
N PRO A 267 -11.34 -22.74 -8.21
CA PRO A 267 -11.67 -21.34 -7.94
C PRO A 267 -11.30 -20.99 -6.50
N ARG A 268 -10.78 -19.75 -6.32
CA ARG A 268 -10.54 -19.15 -5.01
C ARG A 268 -11.24 -17.81 -4.92
N PHE A 269 -11.64 -17.43 -3.73
CA PHE A 269 -12.22 -16.11 -3.48
C PHE A 269 -11.16 -15.20 -2.88
N VAL A 270 -10.93 -14.05 -3.50
CA VAL A 270 -10.02 -13.02 -3.01
C VAL A 270 -10.83 -11.80 -2.63
N GLY A 271 -10.59 -11.30 -1.44
CA GLY A 271 -11.35 -10.16 -0.94
C GLY A 271 -10.64 -9.37 0.13
N ILE A 272 -11.35 -8.33 0.55
CA ILE A 272 -10.94 -7.42 1.61
C ILE A 272 -12.01 -7.37 2.69
N ALA A 273 -11.58 -7.13 3.92
CA ALA A 273 -12.46 -6.85 5.07
C ALA A 273 -12.05 -5.53 5.72
N ALA A 274 -13.02 -4.76 6.20
CA ALA A 274 -12.82 -3.51 6.93
C ALA A 274 -13.78 -3.42 8.11
N ASP A 275 -13.32 -2.89 9.24
CA ASP A 275 -14.19 -2.54 10.37
C ASP A 275 -14.93 -1.23 10.03
N VAL A 276 -16.24 -1.30 9.97
CA VAL A 276 -17.11 -0.17 9.63
C VAL A 276 -18.03 0.22 10.81
N THR A 277 -17.68 -0.22 12.01
CA THR A 277 -18.49 -0.02 13.23
C THR A 277 -18.71 1.46 13.52
N GLU A 278 -17.66 2.28 13.48
CA GLU A 278 -17.74 3.72 13.73
C GLU A 278 -18.62 4.43 12.68
N ARG A 279 -18.43 4.08 11.40
CA ARG A 279 -19.27 4.60 10.32
C ARG A 279 -20.75 4.26 10.56
N ARG A 280 -21.07 3.02 10.90
CA ARG A 280 -22.45 2.58 11.19
C ARG A 280 -23.03 3.30 12.39
N HIS A 281 -22.27 3.50 13.46
CA HIS A 281 -22.74 4.25 14.62
C HIS A 281 -23.04 5.71 14.28
N THR A 282 -22.19 6.35 13.48
CA THR A 282 -22.38 7.73 13.03
C THR A 282 -23.64 7.85 12.16
N GLU A 283 -23.82 6.95 11.19
CA GLU A 283 -25.02 6.90 10.35
C GLU A 283 -26.29 6.70 11.19
N GLN A 284 -26.26 5.78 12.16
CA GLN A 284 -27.40 5.53 13.06
C GLN A 284 -27.71 6.75 13.94
N ALA A 285 -26.68 7.37 14.53
CA ALA A 285 -26.84 8.56 15.36
C ALA A 285 -27.46 9.72 14.57
N LEU A 286 -27.05 9.89 13.30
CA LEU A 286 -27.62 10.89 12.41
C LEU A 286 -29.11 10.61 12.16
N VAL A 287 -29.47 9.38 11.80
CA VAL A 287 -30.87 8.98 11.56
C VAL A 287 -31.74 9.16 12.82
N GLU A 288 -31.18 8.80 13.99
CA GLU A 288 -31.92 9.00 15.27
C GLU A 288 -32.08 10.49 15.61
N SER A 289 -31.05 11.29 15.34
CA SER A 289 -31.08 12.76 15.51
C SER A 289 -32.17 13.38 14.61
N GLU A 290 -32.18 12.98 13.32
CA GLU A 290 -33.22 13.43 12.38
C GLU A 290 -34.63 13.04 12.83
N ARG A 291 -34.83 11.77 13.25
CA ARG A 291 -36.14 11.31 13.76
C ARG A 291 -36.57 12.04 15.02
N ARG A 292 -35.63 12.33 15.94
CA ARG A 292 -35.88 13.12 17.13
C ARG A 292 -36.33 14.53 16.77
N TRP A 293 -35.61 15.12 15.83
CA TRP A 293 -35.84 16.47 15.36
C TRP A 293 -37.19 16.59 14.64
N ARG A 294 -37.57 15.64 13.76
CA ARG A 294 -38.89 15.62 13.13
C ARG A 294 -40.04 15.58 14.17
N ARG A 295 -39.90 14.72 15.19
CA ARG A 295 -40.90 14.66 16.28
C ARG A 295 -41.04 15.97 17.05
N LEU A 296 -39.90 16.68 17.30
CA LEU A 296 -39.96 17.97 17.95
C LEU A 296 -40.66 19.01 17.06
N VAL A 297 -40.42 19.00 15.77
CA VAL A 297 -41.06 19.89 14.80
C VAL A 297 -42.59 19.63 14.71
N GLU A 298 -42.99 18.37 14.68
CA GLU A 298 -44.42 18.01 14.67
C GLU A 298 -45.19 18.46 15.93
N GLN A 299 -44.49 18.68 17.04
CA GLN A 299 -45.07 19.18 18.30
C GLN A 299 -45.02 20.70 18.42
N MET A 300 -44.39 21.42 17.51
CA MET A 300 -44.32 22.89 17.54
C MET A 300 -45.66 23.51 17.14
N ASP A 301 -46.11 24.47 17.93
CA ASP A 301 -47.22 25.32 17.51
C ASP A 301 -46.81 26.34 16.44
N ILE A 302 -47.78 26.91 15.73
CA ILE A 302 -47.53 27.86 14.65
C ILE A 302 -46.72 29.08 15.10
N LYS A 303 -46.81 29.51 16.36
CA LYS A 303 -46.08 30.66 16.91
C LYS A 303 -44.57 30.30 17.08
N GLN A 304 -44.32 29.08 17.52
CA GLN A 304 -42.97 28.53 17.67
C GLN A 304 -42.32 28.37 16.30
N VAL A 305 -43.06 27.83 15.31
CA VAL A 305 -42.58 27.71 13.92
C VAL A 305 -42.20 29.08 13.36
N ARG A 306 -43.06 30.07 13.47
CA ARG A 306 -42.82 31.41 12.99
C ARG A 306 -41.63 32.09 13.70
N HIS A 307 -41.50 31.91 14.99
CA HIS A 307 -40.35 32.41 15.74
C HIS A 307 -39.05 31.79 15.28
N ARG A 308 -39.03 30.49 15.07
CA ARG A 308 -37.86 29.81 14.55
C ARG A 308 -37.49 30.29 13.15
N ASN A 309 -38.44 30.42 12.24
CA ASN A 309 -38.19 30.86 10.86
C ASN A 309 -37.62 32.28 10.83
N VAL A 310 -38.11 33.19 11.66
CA VAL A 310 -37.55 34.55 11.75
C VAL A 310 -36.13 34.52 12.32
N ARG A 311 -35.85 33.66 13.28
CA ARG A 311 -34.50 33.48 13.79
C ARG A 311 -33.50 33.01 12.75
N LEU A 312 -33.93 32.09 11.88
CA LEU A 312 -33.18 31.62 10.73
C LEU A 312 -32.85 32.76 9.76
N LEU A 313 -33.85 33.55 9.41
CA LEU A 313 -33.64 34.77 8.57
C LEU A 313 -32.67 35.77 9.21
N VAL A 314 -32.81 36.00 10.52
CA VAL A 314 -31.88 36.92 11.25
C VAL A 314 -30.45 36.40 11.19
N ALA A 315 -30.22 35.08 11.34
CA ALA A 315 -28.89 34.49 11.24
C ALA A 315 -28.32 34.66 9.82
N GLN A 316 -29.08 34.31 8.77
CA GLN A 316 -28.67 34.47 7.38
C GLN A 316 -28.35 35.94 7.02
N LEU A 317 -29.17 36.87 7.46
CA LEU A 317 -28.92 38.31 7.26
C LEU A 317 -27.68 38.80 8.00
N GLY A 318 -27.38 38.24 9.19
CA GLY A 318 -26.15 38.51 9.91
C GLY A 318 -24.91 38.08 9.17
N GLU A 319 -24.89 36.85 8.69
CA GLU A 319 -23.80 36.28 7.87
C GLU A 319 -23.57 37.07 6.58
N GLU A 320 -24.66 37.46 5.92
CA GLU A 320 -24.57 38.25 4.69
C GLU A 320 -24.06 39.66 4.95
N ALA A 321 -24.50 40.29 6.03
CA ALA A 321 -24.00 41.62 6.46
C ALA A 321 -22.50 41.57 6.78
N GLU A 322 -22.01 40.52 7.44
CA GLU A 322 -20.58 40.32 7.73
C GLU A 322 -19.79 40.12 6.42
N ARG A 323 -20.28 39.30 5.48
CA ARG A 323 -19.63 39.15 4.16
C ARG A 323 -19.52 40.47 3.39
N GLN A 324 -20.49 41.34 3.56
CA GLN A 324 -20.51 42.67 2.92
C GLN A 324 -19.72 43.72 3.72
N GLY A 325 -19.06 43.35 4.82
CA GLY A 325 -18.31 44.27 5.68
C GLY A 325 -19.16 45.25 6.51
N ARG A 326 -20.45 44.98 6.64
CA ARG A 326 -21.36 45.80 7.47
C ARG A 326 -21.19 45.44 8.95
N ARG A 327 -21.20 46.45 9.83
CA ARG A 327 -21.15 46.25 11.28
C ARG A 327 -22.54 45.97 11.91
N SER A 328 -23.58 45.99 11.10
CA SER A 328 -24.98 45.79 11.56
C SER A 328 -25.28 44.30 11.66
N GLY A 329 -25.70 43.83 12.82
CA GLY A 329 -26.16 42.44 13.00
C GLY A 329 -27.50 42.20 12.27
N GLY A 330 -27.78 40.88 11.96
CA GLY A 330 -28.96 40.49 11.17
C GLY A 330 -30.30 41.02 11.67
N MET A 331 -30.44 41.30 12.97
CA MET A 331 -31.66 41.89 13.55
C MET A 331 -31.88 43.32 13.10
N VAL A 332 -30.81 44.09 12.95
CA VAL A 332 -30.87 45.49 12.45
C VAL A 332 -31.23 45.46 10.96
N VAL A 333 -30.62 44.59 10.20
CA VAL A 333 -30.91 44.42 8.79
C VAL A 333 -32.38 44.02 8.57
N LEU A 334 -32.89 43.05 9.35
CA LEU A 334 -34.31 42.66 9.30
C LEU A 334 -35.22 43.87 9.63
N ALA A 335 -34.86 44.70 10.61
CA ALA A 335 -35.63 45.89 10.98
C ALA A 335 -35.71 46.92 9.83
N GLU A 336 -34.55 47.15 9.16
CA GLU A 336 -34.48 48.02 7.98
C GLU A 336 -35.37 47.50 6.85
N MET A 337 -35.30 46.22 6.53
CA MET A 337 -36.08 45.58 5.46
C MET A 337 -37.60 45.66 5.74
N LEU A 338 -37.99 45.47 6.98
CA LEU A 338 -39.42 45.55 7.40
C LEU A 338 -39.91 47.01 7.66
N GLY A 339 -39.07 48.03 7.52
CA GLY A 339 -39.42 49.41 7.84
C GLY A 339 -39.81 49.63 9.31
N LYS A 340 -39.24 48.83 10.23
CA LYS A 340 -39.52 48.86 11.67
C LYS A 340 -38.32 49.29 12.49
N SER A 341 -38.55 49.74 13.71
CA SER A 341 -37.41 49.96 14.61
C SER A 341 -36.82 48.63 15.11
N SER A 342 -35.49 48.64 15.41
CA SER A 342 -34.84 47.43 15.96
C SER A 342 -35.47 46.93 17.25
N SER A 343 -36.05 47.85 18.06
CA SER A 343 -36.81 47.46 19.28
C SER A 343 -38.11 46.75 18.99
N GLN A 344 -38.79 47.14 17.91
CA GLN A 344 -40.01 46.43 17.48
C GLN A 344 -39.70 45.04 16.97
N VAL A 345 -38.63 44.88 16.18
CA VAL A 345 -38.22 43.55 15.67
C VAL A 345 -37.70 42.66 16.81
N SER A 346 -36.91 43.23 17.74
CA SER A 346 -36.44 42.46 18.90
C SER A 346 -37.54 41.86 19.75
N ARG A 347 -38.72 42.45 19.79
CA ARG A 347 -39.84 41.91 20.57
C ARG A 347 -40.32 40.55 20.07
N PHE A 348 -40.19 40.23 18.79
CA PHE A 348 -40.63 38.99 18.22
C PHE A 348 -39.48 38.13 17.62
N ALA A 349 -38.31 38.68 17.34
CA ALA A 349 -37.19 38.01 16.72
C ALA A 349 -36.03 37.71 17.67
N ALA A 350 -36.06 38.18 18.92
CA ALA A 350 -35.05 37.89 19.92
C ALA A 350 -35.10 36.41 20.33
N GLU A 351 -34.02 35.92 20.95
CA GLU A 351 -33.92 34.56 21.47
C GLU A 351 -35.09 34.18 22.42
N LYS A 352 -35.47 35.15 23.26
CA LYS A 352 -36.67 35.07 24.12
C LYS A 352 -37.67 36.17 23.72
N PRO A 353 -38.58 35.89 22.79
CA PRO A 353 -39.50 36.88 22.27
C PRO A 353 -40.53 37.31 23.34
N VAL A 354 -40.82 38.60 23.39
CA VAL A 354 -41.85 39.17 24.28
C VAL A 354 -43.23 39.01 23.66
N THR A 355 -43.31 39.00 22.32
CA THR A 355 -44.59 38.87 21.59
C THR A 355 -44.47 37.82 20.51
N PRO A 356 -45.49 36.97 20.32
CA PRO A 356 -45.48 36.01 19.21
C PRO A 356 -45.66 36.72 17.86
N ILE A 357 -45.20 36.07 16.80
CA ILE A 357 -45.40 36.55 15.43
C ILE A 357 -46.83 36.20 14.98
N GLY A 358 -47.67 37.21 14.89
CA GLY A 358 -49.03 37.07 14.36
C GLY A 358 -49.05 37.04 12.84
N ASP A 359 -50.25 36.74 12.26
CA ASP A 359 -50.44 36.56 10.81
C ASP A 359 -49.96 37.78 10.02
N ARG A 360 -50.27 39.00 10.46
CA ARG A 360 -49.86 40.21 9.77
C ARG A 360 -48.34 40.34 9.62
N ILE A 361 -47.58 40.06 10.67
CA ILE A 361 -46.09 40.17 10.64
C ILE A 361 -45.54 39.01 9.82
N ALA A 362 -46.12 37.79 9.93
CA ALA A 362 -45.71 36.64 9.14
C ALA A 362 -45.83 36.92 7.63
N ARG A 363 -46.98 37.44 7.18
CA ARG A 363 -47.24 37.80 5.77
C ARG A 363 -46.34 38.95 5.31
N GLU A 364 -46.08 39.91 6.15
CA GLU A 364 -45.14 41.04 5.88
C GLU A 364 -43.70 40.55 5.65
N ILE A 365 -43.24 39.59 6.45
CA ILE A 365 -41.91 38.95 6.28
C ILE A 365 -41.90 38.17 4.96
N GLU A 366 -42.90 37.34 4.69
CA GLU A 366 -42.97 36.59 3.44
C GLU A 366 -42.93 37.51 2.22
N GLN A 367 -43.63 38.64 2.24
CA GLN A 367 -43.63 39.60 1.14
C GLN A 367 -42.25 40.25 0.95
N VAL A 368 -41.58 40.66 2.02
CA VAL A 368 -40.30 41.34 2.00
C VAL A 368 -39.20 40.38 1.52
N PHE A 369 -39.31 39.11 1.85
CA PHE A 369 -38.34 38.08 1.44
C PHE A 369 -38.78 37.26 0.19
N GLU A 370 -39.79 37.76 -0.52
CA GLU A 370 -40.31 37.09 -1.74
C GLU A 370 -40.63 35.60 -1.56
N LYS A 371 -41.17 35.25 -0.37
CA LYS A 371 -41.56 33.89 -0.04
C LYS A 371 -43.04 33.63 -0.38
N GLU A 372 -43.35 32.36 -0.63
CA GLU A 372 -44.70 31.95 -0.87
C GLU A 372 -45.58 32.17 0.37
N HIS A 373 -46.88 32.39 0.15
CA HIS A 373 -47.84 32.55 1.24
C HIS A 373 -47.89 31.29 2.11
N GLY A 374 -47.69 31.44 3.42
CA GLY A 374 -47.61 30.34 4.36
C GLY A 374 -46.21 29.84 4.64
N TRP A 375 -45.19 30.38 3.99
CA TRP A 375 -43.81 29.99 4.24
C TRP A 375 -43.42 30.11 5.71
N MET A 376 -43.86 31.13 6.39
CA MET A 376 -43.62 31.34 7.82
C MET A 376 -44.31 30.32 8.72
N ASP A 377 -45.37 29.67 8.23
CA ASP A 377 -46.20 28.74 8.99
C ASP A 377 -45.67 27.28 8.91
N HIS A 378 -44.73 27.01 8.03
CA HIS A 378 -44.06 25.73 7.87
C HIS A 378 -42.62 25.80 8.32
N VAL A 379 -42.12 24.76 8.98
CA VAL A 379 -40.73 24.72 9.44
C VAL A 379 -39.77 24.75 8.23
N GLN A 380 -38.89 25.74 8.25
CA GLN A 380 -37.85 25.88 7.23
C GLN A 380 -36.56 25.20 7.69
N TRP A 381 -35.91 24.57 6.77
CA TRP A 381 -34.60 23.97 6.99
C TRP A 381 -33.51 24.96 6.57
N PRO A 382 -32.37 25.03 7.27
CA PRO A 382 -31.22 25.75 6.76
C PRO A 382 -30.86 25.17 5.40
N ALA A 383 -30.54 26.01 4.44
CA ALA A 383 -29.94 25.54 3.18
C ALA A 383 -28.62 24.82 3.51
N GLU A 384 -28.42 23.62 2.93
CA GLU A 384 -27.17 22.87 3.05
C GLU A 384 -25.98 23.65 2.53
#